data_5c721024f8b27cd1f8b445cd9616368f
#
_entry.id   5c721024f8b27cd1f8b445cd9616368f
#
_cell.length_a   1.000
_cell.length_b   1.000
_cell.length_c   1.000
_cell.angle_alpha   90.00
_cell.angle_beta   90.00
_cell.angle_gamma   90.00
#
_symmetry.space_group_name_H-M   'P 1'
#
loop_
_entity.id
_entity.type
_entity.pdbx_description
1 polymer ?
#
loop_
_entity_poly.entity_id
_entity_poly.type
_entity_poly.pdbx_seq_one_letter_code
_entity_poly.pdbx_strand_id
1 'polypeptide(L)'
;MASTTNSGIEKRSIEMVPDAERHGTPRSQFTLWFGANTQITAIVDGALAVVFGADALWAIIGLLIGNMIGGIVMALHSAQGPQLGLPQMISSRAQFGIIGAIIPLVLVVLMYIGFASTGAVLSGQAVNLIIGVQTPWIGIVIFGALTALVALLGYKYIHVLGRISSVTGLLGFLFITYCVLTQVDVPGLISGSSFAFPAFLSAIALSVGWQLTYGPYVADYSRYLPRSTPASKTFWFTFGGSVIGSQWSMTLGALIGAAAMTESGNLFVENQVAYVGDIVGGGVFALLIFIVILLGKLTVNTLNAYGAFICSLTILTTFGNKDQIRRWTRTVFIVAIVALTVLVALLASADFLANFKNFVLALLMVFTPWSIINLTDYYLISKDRFDIPAFYDRHGRYGKWNWRALLSYAIGVGIQVPFLAQSFYTGPLVAKLGGADISWLVGIVVTFVLYYVLIRNHGVAPRETIYPEVDELARA
;
A
#
# COMPACT_ATOMS: atom_id res chain seq x y z
N MET A 1 17.37 14.88 -36.19
CA MET A 1 17.56 13.67 -35.37
C MET A 1 18.20 14.08 -34.06
N ALA A 2 17.40 14.36 -33.05
CA ALA A 2 17.89 14.69 -31.72
C ALA A 2 18.08 13.40 -30.94
N SER A 3 19.30 13.14 -30.49
CA SER A 3 19.65 11.97 -29.68
C SER A 3 18.91 12.09 -28.35
N THR A 4 17.95 11.23 -28.13
CA THR A 4 17.31 11.01 -26.81
C THR A 4 18.36 10.35 -25.91
N THR A 5 19.10 11.14 -25.16
CA THR A 5 19.87 10.68 -24.02
C THR A 5 18.88 10.14 -22.99
N ASN A 6 18.82 8.81 -22.90
CA ASN A 6 18.05 8.08 -21.91
C ASN A 6 18.62 8.34 -20.51
N SER A 7 18.28 9.49 -19.91
CA SER A 7 18.54 9.71 -18.49
C SER A 7 17.58 8.83 -17.71
N GLY A 8 18.07 7.79 -17.05
CA GLY A 8 17.29 6.83 -16.27
C GLY A 8 16.66 7.41 -14.98
N ILE A 9 16.21 8.65 -15.01
CA ILE A 9 15.52 9.36 -13.93
C ILE A 9 14.13 9.65 -14.44
N GLU A 10 13.11 9.34 -13.65
CA GLU A 10 11.74 9.76 -13.91
C GLU A 10 11.70 11.29 -14.03
N LYS A 11 11.30 11.78 -15.18
CA LYS A 11 11.32 13.22 -15.50
C LYS A 11 10.21 13.99 -14.77
N ARG A 12 9.14 13.32 -14.33
CA ARG A 12 7.93 13.91 -13.74
C ARG A 12 7.64 13.35 -12.36
N SER A 13 8.43 13.77 -11.35
CA SER A 13 8.26 13.26 -9.99
C SER A 13 6.98 13.75 -9.33
N ILE A 14 6.77 15.07 -9.32
CA ILE A 14 5.63 15.73 -8.65
C ILE A 14 4.76 16.54 -9.62
N GLU A 15 5.21 16.75 -10.85
CA GLU A 15 4.53 17.52 -11.89
C GLU A 15 3.43 16.70 -12.57
N MET A 16 2.52 17.40 -13.23
CA MET A 16 1.54 16.78 -14.12
C MET A 16 2.25 16.11 -15.31
N VAL A 17 1.80 14.92 -15.67
CA VAL A 17 2.26 14.24 -16.89
C VAL A 17 1.58 14.87 -18.09
N PRO A 18 2.32 15.51 -19.04
CA PRO A 18 1.77 16.06 -20.27
C PRO A 18 1.13 14.98 -21.15
N ASP A 19 0.13 15.33 -21.93
CA ASP A 19 -0.57 14.37 -22.80
C ASP A 19 0.36 13.65 -23.77
N ALA A 20 1.39 14.35 -24.27
CA ALA A 20 2.39 13.77 -25.17
C ALA A 20 3.28 12.68 -24.52
N GLU A 21 3.40 12.66 -23.19
CA GLU A 21 4.17 11.67 -22.45
C GLU A 21 3.30 10.51 -21.94
N ARG A 22 1.97 10.64 -22.07
CA ARG A 22 1.02 9.61 -21.59
C ARG A 22 0.98 8.43 -22.56
N HIS A 23 0.94 7.24 -22.00
CA HIS A 23 1.04 6.00 -22.76
C HIS A 23 0.39 4.82 -22.04
N GLY A 24 0.32 3.68 -22.71
CA GLY A 24 -0.21 2.44 -22.14
C GLY A 24 -1.71 2.27 -22.34
N THR A 25 -2.24 1.22 -21.76
CA THR A 25 -3.65 0.84 -21.81
C THR A 25 -4.17 0.51 -20.42
N PRO A 26 -5.49 0.59 -20.15
CA PRO A 26 -6.05 0.22 -18.84
C PRO A 26 -5.69 -1.20 -18.38
N ARG A 27 -5.46 -2.13 -19.32
CA ARG A 27 -5.03 -3.51 -18.99
C ARG A 27 -3.73 -3.56 -18.21
N SER A 28 -2.84 -2.58 -18.37
CA SER A 28 -1.61 -2.50 -17.60
C SER A 28 -1.87 -2.32 -16.09
N GLN A 29 -3.00 -1.72 -15.71
CA GLN A 29 -3.38 -1.60 -14.30
C GLN A 29 -3.72 -2.96 -13.69
N PHE A 30 -4.36 -3.86 -14.46
CA PHE A 30 -4.62 -5.21 -13.98
C PHE A 30 -3.32 -5.96 -13.71
N THR A 31 -2.41 -6.01 -14.67
CA THR A 31 -1.14 -6.76 -14.51
C THR A 31 -0.27 -6.18 -13.40
N LEU A 32 -0.23 -4.84 -13.27
CA LEU A 32 0.51 -4.16 -12.22
C LEU A 32 -0.01 -4.55 -10.83
N TRP A 33 -1.32 -4.38 -10.60
CA TRP A 33 -1.90 -4.56 -9.27
C TRP A 33 -2.09 -6.03 -8.92
N PHE A 34 -2.29 -6.91 -9.89
CA PHE A 34 -2.21 -8.35 -9.69
C PHE A 34 -0.81 -8.74 -9.20
N GLY A 35 0.25 -8.32 -9.91
CA GLY A 35 1.63 -8.63 -9.54
C GLY A 35 2.06 -8.00 -8.21
N ALA A 36 1.62 -6.77 -7.91
CA ALA A 36 1.92 -6.09 -6.65
C ALA A 36 1.32 -6.82 -5.42
N ASN A 37 0.23 -7.56 -5.62
CA ASN A 37 -0.44 -8.31 -4.57
C ASN A 37 0.02 -9.77 -4.45
N THR A 38 0.67 -10.34 -5.49
CA THR A 38 1.23 -11.70 -5.43
C THR A 38 2.61 -11.69 -4.78
N GLN A 39 2.66 -11.54 -3.45
CA GLN A 39 3.90 -11.45 -2.67
C GLN A 39 3.73 -12.05 -1.27
N ILE A 40 4.85 -12.44 -0.66
CA ILE A 40 4.87 -13.08 0.67
C ILE A 40 4.17 -12.26 1.76
N THR A 41 4.25 -10.93 1.73
CA THR A 41 3.59 -10.08 2.72
C THR A 41 2.06 -10.21 2.66
N ALA A 42 1.47 -10.40 1.46
CA ALA A 42 0.04 -10.65 1.32
C ALA A 42 -0.37 -12.06 1.79
N ILE A 43 0.51 -13.05 1.64
CA ILE A 43 0.34 -14.38 2.28
C ILE A 43 0.30 -14.21 3.80
N VAL A 44 1.26 -13.49 4.37
CA VAL A 44 1.31 -13.26 5.82
C VAL A 44 0.08 -12.49 6.30
N ASP A 45 -0.38 -11.46 5.57
CA ASP A 45 -1.59 -10.72 5.92
C ASP A 45 -2.84 -11.63 5.97
N GLY A 46 -2.98 -12.54 4.99
CA GLY A 46 -4.02 -13.56 5.00
C GLY A 46 -3.93 -14.52 6.19
N ALA A 47 -2.72 -14.92 6.55
CA ALA A 47 -2.48 -15.79 7.72
C ALA A 47 -2.82 -15.10 9.05
N LEU A 48 -2.64 -13.77 9.15
CA LEU A 48 -3.02 -13.00 10.35
C LEU A 48 -4.50 -13.21 10.71
N ALA A 49 -5.39 -13.33 9.73
CA ALA A 49 -6.81 -13.56 10.00
C ALA A 49 -7.03 -14.83 10.82
N VAL A 50 -6.26 -15.89 10.54
CA VAL A 50 -6.34 -17.16 11.27
C VAL A 50 -5.55 -17.13 12.58
N VAL A 51 -4.32 -16.63 12.56
CA VAL A 51 -3.48 -16.50 13.75
C VAL A 51 -4.18 -15.70 14.86
N PHE A 52 -5.04 -14.74 14.47
CA PHE A 52 -5.82 -13.93 15.41
C PHE A 52 -7.27 -14.37 15.56
N GLY A 53 -7.59 -15.62 15.27
CA GLY A 53 -8.74 -16.34 15.78
C GLY A 53 -9.88 -16.64 14.80
N ALA A 54 -9.74 -16.38 13.49
CA ALA A 54 -10.71 -16.83 12.51
C ALA A 54 -10.34 -18.23 12.01
N ASP A 55 -11.32 -19.11 11.85
CA ASP A 55 -11.09 -20.38 11.17
C ASP A 55 -10.95 -20.18 9.65
N ALA A 56 -10.32 -21.15 8.97
CA ALA A 56 -9.89 -21.03 7.57
C ALA A 56 -10.99 -20.54 6.61
N LEU A 57 -12.20 -21.14 6.65
CA LEU A 57 -13.31 -20.75 5.78
C LEU A 57 -13.73 -19.29 6.01
N TRP A 58 -13.92 -18.92 7.28
CA TRP A 58 -14.41 -17.60 7.65
C TRP A 58 -13.33 -16.52 7.48
N ALA A 59 -12.05 -16.88 7.63
CA ALA A 59 -10.94 -16.02 7.24
C ALA A 59 -10.98 -15.73 5.74
N ILE A 60 -11.08 -16.75 4.88
CA ILE A 60 -11.13 -16.59 3.41
C ILE A 60 -12.32 -15.74 2.98
N ILE A 61 -13.51 -15.97 3.55
CA ILE A 61 -14.72 -15.19 3.22
C ILE A 61 -14.58 -13.73 3.71
N GLY A 62 -14.09 -13.53 4.94
CA GLY A 62 -13.85 -12.20 5.48
C GLY A 62 -12.84 -11.40 4.66
N LEU A 63 -11.71 -12.03 4.31
CA LEU A 63 -10.69 -11.45 3.44
C LEU A 63 -11.25 -11.09 2.06
N LEU A 64 -12.12 -11.92 1.48
CA LEU A 64 -12.76 -11.62 0.19
C LEU A 64 -13.66 -10.37 0.28
N ILE A 65 -14.50 -10.31 1.30
CA ILE A 65 -15.38 -9.16 1.52
C ILE A 65 -14.55 -7.88 1.69
N GLY A 66 -13.51 -7.93 2.51
CA GLY A 66 -12.65 -6.77 2.75
C GLY A 66 -11.84 -6.37 1.51
N ASN A 67 -11.31 -7.33 0.75
CA ASN A 67 -10.64 -7.07 -0.53
C ASN A 67 -11.59 -6.40 -1.53
N MET A 68 -12.86 -6.80 -1.58
CA MET A 68 -13.84 -6.16 -2.46
C MET A 68 -14.13 -4.72 -2.01
N ILE A 69 -14.40 -4.50 -0.73
CA ILE A 69 -14.69 -3.16 -0.18
C ILE A 69 -13.50 -2.22 -0.38
N GLY A 70 -12.32 -2.61 0.07
CA GLY A 70 -11.11 -1.80 -0.05
C GLY A 70 -10.66 -1.65 -1.50
N GLY A 71 -10.83 -2.69 -2.33
CA GLY A 71 -10.55 -2.66 -3.76
C GLY A 71 -11.41 -1.65 -4.53
N ILE A 72 -12.67 -1.47 -4.16
CA ILE A 72 -13.53 -0.40 -4.70
C ILE A 72 -12.92 0.97 -4.39
N VAL A 73 -12.52 1.20 -3.13
CA VAL A 73 -11.93 2.47 -2.70
C VAL A 73 -10.62 2.73 -3.47
N MET A 74 -9.74 1.75 -3.54
CA MET A 74 -8.50 1.84 -4.30
C MET A 74 -8.75 2.16 -5.79
N ALA A 75 -9.70 1.45 -6.42
CA ALA A 75 -9.99 1.62 -7.84
C ALA A 75 -10.62 2.99 -8.16
N LEU A 76 -11.43 3.55 -7.24
CA LEU A 76 -11.95 4.92 -7.35
C LEU A 76 -10.82 5.96 -7.32
N HIS A 77 -9.79 5.78 -6.51
CA HIS A 77 -8.60 6.63 -6.53
C HIS A 77 -7.81 6.46 -7.83
N SER A 78 -7.64 5.22 -8.31
CA SER A 78 -6.96 4.96 -9.59
C SER A 78 -7.64 5.63 -10.78
N ALA A 79 -8.97 5.67 -10.79
CA ALA A 79 -9.76 6.27 -11.86
C ALA A 79 -9.53 7.79 -12.02
N GLN A 80 -9.02 8.46 -10.98
CA GLN A 80 -8.67 9.90 -11.02
C GLN A 80 -7.40 10.16 -11.85
N GLY A 81 -6.45 9.19 -11.88
CA GLY A 81 -5.13 9.38 -12.47
C GLY A 81 -5.13 9.87 -13.91
N PRO A 82 -5.82 9.21 -14.86
CA PRO A 82 -5.87 9.66 -16.27
C PRO A 82 -6.46 11.06 -16.45
N GLN A 83 -7.43 11.43 -15.60
CA GLN A 83 -8.09 12.73 -15.67
C GLN A 83 -7.17 13.86 -15.19
N LEU A 84 -6.53 13.67 -14.06
CA LEU A 84 -5.70 14.69 -13.42
C LEU A 84 -4.26 14.71 -13.95
N GLY A 85 -3.69 13.54 -14.28
CA GLY A 85 -2.28 13.41 -14.67
C GLY A 85 -1.31 13.70 -13.53
N LEU A 86 -1.78 13.73 -12.28
CA LEU A 86 -1.05 14.10 -11.08
C LEU A 86 -0.74 12.90 -10.19
N PRO A 87 0.35 12.93 -9.42
CA PRO A 87 0.51 12.02 -8.29
C PRO A 87 -0.65 12.15 -7.31
N GLN A 88 -1.08 11.01 -6.74
CA GLN A 88 -2.25 10.97 -5.84
C GLN A 88 -2.15 11.98 -4.69
N MET A 89 -0.98 12.08 -4.07
CA MET A 89 -0.81 12.95 -2.91
C MET A 89 -0.73 14.44 -3.25
N ILE A 90 -0.39 14.80 -4.50
CA ILE A 90 -0.51 16.18 -4.97
C ILE A 90 -1.98 16.58 -5.08
N SER A 91 -2.85 15.68 -5.54
CA SER A 91 -4.30 15.96 -5.62
C SER A 91 -4.94 16.25 -4.25
N SER A 92 -4.37 15.72 -3.16
CA SER A 92 -4.82 16.01 -1.79
C SER A 92 -4.74 17.48 -1.40
N ARG A 93 -3.96 18.29 -2.13
CA ARG A 93 -3.88 19.74 -1.93
C ARG A 93 -5.21 20.43 -2.21
N ALA A 94 -6.06 19.87 -3.07
CA ALA A 94 -7.40 20.40 -3.30
C ALA A 94 -8.28 20.32 -2.05
N GLN A 95 -8.19 19.22 -1.32
CA GLN A 95 -9.01 18.96 -0.14
C GLN A 95 -8.45 19.67 1.08
N PHE A 96 -7.15 19.56 1.35
CA PHE A 96 -6.52 19.98 2.60
C PHE A 96 -5.85 21.36 2.56
N GLY A 97 -5.69 21.93 1.35
CA GLY A 97 -4.80 23.06 1.10
C GLY A 97 -3.34 22.63 0.97
N ILE A 98 -2.50 23.49 0.41
CA ILE A 98 -1.12 23.13 0.03
C ILE A 98 -0.27 22.75 1.24
N ILE A 99 -0.39 23.45 2.35
CA ILE A 99 0.33 23.12 3.59
C ILE A 99 -0.41 22.01 4.36
N GLY A 100 -1.75 22.06 4.41
CA GLY A 100 -2.54 21.04 5.08
C GLY A 100 -2.34 19.64 4.54
N ALA A 101 -2.05 19.48 3.25
CA ALA A 101 -1.73 18.21 2.61
C ALA A 101 -0.43 17.56 3.12
N ILE A 102 0.41 18.28 3.87
CA ILE A 102 1.61 17.70 4.50
C ILE A 102 1.22 16.60 5.50
N ILE A 103 0.08 16.75 6.20
CA ILE A 103 -0.35 15.76 7.18
C ILE A 103 -0.53 14.37 6.54
N PRO A 104 -1.38 14.18 5.51
CA PRO A 104 -1.46 12.89 4.85
C PRO A 104 -0.14 12.47 4.16
N LEU A 105 0.67 13.41 3.64
CA LEU A 105 1.99 13.09 3.07
C LEU A 105 2.94 12.44 4.08
N VAL A 106 3.00 12.94 5.31
CA VAL A 106 3.80 12.34 6.39
C VAL A 106 3.32 10.91 6.67
N LEU A 107 2.01 10.68 6.74
CA LEU A 107 1.46 9.34 6.95
C LEU A 107 1.83 8.37 5.81
N VAL A 108 1.88 8.85 4.57
CA VAL A 108 2.33 8.04 3.42
C VAL A 108 3.82 7.69 3.52
N VAL A 109 4.67 8.61 3.99
CA VAL A 109 6.08 8.30 4.26
C VAL A 109 6.21 7.20 5.32
N LEU A 110 5.46 7.32 6.42
CA LEU A 110 5.42 6.29 7.48
C LEU A 110 4.90 4.95 6.96
N MET A 111 3.88 4.96 6.10
CA MET A 111 3.37 3.77 5.44
C MET A 111 4.44 3.07 4.59
N TYR A 112 5.17 3.82 3.76
CA TYR A 112 6.25 3.25 2.95
C TYR A 112 7.36 2.63 3.82
N ILE A 113 7.77 3.32 4.89
CA ILE A 113 8.77 2.83 5.83
C ILE A 113 8.27 1.55 6.52
N GLY A 114 7.02 1.52 6.98
CA GLY A 114 6.44 0.36 7.65
C GLY A 114 6.34 -0.86 6.74
N PHE A 115 5.85 -0.71 5.50
CA PHE A 115 5.84 -1.83 4.54
C PHE A 115 7.24 -2.26 4.11
N ALA A 116 8.18 -1.33 3.98
CA ALA A 116 9.58 -1.68 3.73
C ALA A 116 10.18 -2.45 4.91
N SER A 117 9.83 -2.08 6.16
CA SER A 117 10.29 -2.78 7.36
C SER A 117 9.70 -4.19 7.45
N THR A 118 8.40 -4.35 7.18
CA THR A 118 7.76 -5.66 7.07
C THR A 118 8.45 -6.53 6.02
N GLY A 119 8.72 -5.95 4.84
CA GLY A 119 9.48 -6.61 3.78
C GLY A 119 10.89 -6.99 4.20
N ALA A 120 11.56 -6.14 4.99
CA ALA A 120 12.91 -6.41 5.49
C ALA A 120 12.95 -7.56 6.51
N VAL A 121 11.93 -7.71 7.37
CA VAL A 121 11.83 -8.85 8.28
C VAL A 121 11.69 -10.15 7.50
N LEU A 122 10.71 -10.24 6.59
CA LEU A 122 10.46 -11.47 5.81
C LEU A 122 11.63 -11.84 4.89
N SER A 123 12.25 -10.83 4.25
CA SER A 123 13.43 -11.06 3.43
C SER A 123 14.66 -11.38 4.26
N GLY A 124 14.75 -10.83 5.47
CA GLY A 124 15.79 -11.17 6.44
C GLY A 124 15.70 -12.64 6.84
N GLN A 125 14.49 -13.16 7.07
CA GLN A 125 14.26 -14.59 7.28
C GLN A 125 14.76 -15.42 6.08
N ALA A 126 14.39 -15.02 4.84
CA ALA A 126 14.84 -15.71 3.63
C ALA A 126 16.37 -15.69 3.51
N VAL A 127 17.02 -14.54 3.71
CA VAL A 127 18.49 -14.42 3.68
C VAL A 127 19.13 -15.35 4.71
N ASN A 128 18.66 -15.32 5.94
CA ASN A 128 19.19 -16.16 7.02
C ASN A 128 19.10 -17.66 6.69
N LEU A 129 17.98 -18.11 6.11
CA LEU A 129 17.78 -19.49 5.68
C LEU A 129 18.72 -19.87 4.52
N ILE A 130 18.98 -18.94 3.57
CA ILE A 130 19.90 -19.17 2.45
C ILE A 130 21.36 -19.31 2.93
N ILE A 131 21.79 -18.47 3.89
CA ILE A 131 23.17 -18.47 4.37
C ILE A 131 23.40 -19.37 5.61
N GLY A 132 22.35 -20.02 6.13
CA GLY A 132 22.42 -20.93 7.28
C GLY A 132 22.67 -20.24 8.62
N VAL A 133 22.22 -18.99 8.81
CA VAL A 133 22.40 -18.21 10.04
C VAL A 133 21.09 -18.12 10.82
N GLN A 134 21.17 -18.33 12.15
CA GLN A 134 19.98 -18.29 13.03
C GLN A 134 19.69 -16.89 13.61
N THR A 135 20.64 -15.96 13.50
CA THR A 135 20.54 -14.64 14.14
C THR A 135 19.69 -13.69 13.29
N PRO A 136 18.46 -13.28 13.74
CA PRO A 136 17.48 -12.58 12.89
C PRO A 136 18.01 -11.29 12.29
N TRP A 137 18.77 -10.48 13.05
CA TRP A 137 19.23 -9.18 12.60
C TRP A 137 20.19 -9.22 11.40
N ILE A 138 20.95 -10.31 11.21
CA ILE A 138 21.94 -10.43 10.13
C ILE A 138 21.25 -10.35 8.77
N GLY A 139 20.23 -11.14 8.53
CA GLY A 139 19.48 -11.12 7.27
C GLY A 139 18.78 -9.79 7.01
N ILE A 140 18.22 -9.17 8.06
CA ILE A 140 17.57 -7.85 7.95
C ILE A 140 18.58 -6.78 7.49
N VAL A 141 19.77 -6.76 8.08
CA VAL A 141 20.85 -5.79 7.71
C VAL A 141 21.36 -6.05 6.30
N ILE A 142 21.63 -7.32 5.94
CA ILE A 142 22.06 -7.69 4.59
C ILE A 142 21.00 -7.26 3.56
N PHE A 143 19.72 -7.56 3.81
CA PHE A 143 18.64 -7.18 2.91
C PHE A 143 18.50 -5.66 2.80
N GLY A 144 18.63 -4.93 3.90
CA GLY A 144 18.66 -3.46 3.90
C GLY A 144 19.80 -2.90 3.04
N ALA A 145 21.02 -3.46 3.16
CA ALA A 145 22.15 -3.07 2.34
C ALA A 145 21.90 -3.33 0.84
N LEU A 146 21.34 -4.49 0.49
CA LEU A 146 20.96 -4.81 -0.89
C LEU A 146 19.88 -3.84 -1.41
N THR A 147 18.90 -3.49 -0.59
CA THR A 147 17.85 -2.51 -0.94
C THR A 147 18.47 -1.14 -1.21
N ALA A 148 19.38 -0.66 -0.34
CA ALA A 148 20.09 0.60 -0.54
C ALA A 148 20.90 0.59 -1.84
N LEU A 149 21.65 -0.49 -2.09
CA LEU A 149 22.45 -0.64 -3.30
C LEU A 149 21.57 -0.54 -4.57
N VAL A 150 20.48 -1.29 -4.66
CA VAL A 150 19.58 -1.28 -5.83
C VAL A 150 18.91 0.08 -6.00
N ALA A 151 18.47 0.72 -4.90
CA ALA A 151 17.85 2.05 -4.93
C ALA A 151 18.81 3.13 -5.43
N LEU A 152 20.11 3.02 -5.10
CA LEU A 152 21.16 3.94 -5.54
C LEU A 152 21.60 3.70 -6.99
N LEU A 153 21.58 2.44 -7.46
CA LEU A 153 21.89 2.09 -8.86
C LEU A 153 20.88 2.68 -9.85
N GLY A 154 19.66 2.93 -9.40
CA GLY A 154 18.65 3.72 -10.10
C GLY A 154 17.65 2.92 -10.93
N TYR A 155 16.76 3.66 -11.58
CA TYR A 155 15.51 3.22 -12.19
C TYR A 155 15.64 2.05 -13.18
N LYS A 156 16.69 2.03 -14.01
CA LYS A 156 16.95 0.95 -14.98
C LYS A 156 17.04 -0.43 -14.33
N TYR A 157 17.77 -0.53 -13.21
CA TYR A 157 17.95 -1.80 -12.50
C TYR A 157 16.67 -2.24 -11.79
N ILE A 158 15.88 -1.30 -11.28
CA ILE A 158 14.57 -1.57 -10.66
C ILE A 158 13.63 -2.22 -11.68
N HIS A 159 13.60 -1.72 -12.92
CA HIS A 159 12.76 -2.31 -13.98
C HIS A 159 13.21 -3.70 -14.44
N VAL A 160 14.52 -3.93 -14.53
CA VAL A 160 15.06 -5.27 -14.85
C VAL A 160 14.66 -6.26 -13.75
N LEU A 161 14.92 -5.88 -12.49
CA LEU A 161 14.57 -6.69 -11.34
C LEU A 161 13.06 -6.96 -11.27
N GLY A 162 12.22 -5.94 -11.51
CA GLY A 162 10.77 -6.05 -11.54
C GLY A 162 10.25 -7.04 -12.58
N ARG A 163 10.85 -7.08 -13.78
CA ARG A 163 10.49 -8.07 -14.81
C ARG A 163 10.83 -9.50 -14.38
N ILE A 164 12.04 -9.69 -13.84
CA ILE A 164 12.47 -11.01 -13.34
C ILE A 164 11.55 -11.45 -12.20
N SER A 165 11.32 -10.57 -11.22
CA SER A 165 10.48 -10.85 -10.06
C SER A 165 9.03 -11.16 -10.44
N SER A 166 8.48 -10.51 -11.47
CA SER A 166 7.10 -10.78 -11.91
C SER A 166 6.94 -12.21 -12.47
N VAL A 167 7.89 -12.67 -13.26
CA VAL A 167 7.85 -14.03 -13.83
C VAL A 167 8.13 -15.08 -12.74
N THR A 168 9.23 -14.91 -12.00
CA THR A 168 9.63 -15.88 -10.96
C THR A 168 8.62 -15.88 -9.82
N GLY A 169 8.05 -14.71 -9.46
CA GLY A 169 6.99 -14.60 -8.46
C GLY A 169 5.74 -15.36 -8.85
N LEU A 170 5.24 -15.19 -10.09
CA LEU A 170 4.06 -15.93 -10.57
C LEU A 170 4.29 -17.46 -10.54
N LEU A 171 5.46 -17.92 -11.02
CA LEU A 171 5.81 -19.35 -10.99
C LEU A 171 5.93 -19.86 -9.55
N GLY A 172 6.55 -19.10 -8.65
CA GLY A 172 6.65 -19.42 -7.22
C GLY A 172 5.28 -19.53 -6.55
N PHE A 173 4.38 -18.59 -6.84
CA PHE A 173 3.00 -18.62 -6.30
C PHE A 173 2.19 -19.81 -6.82
N LEU A 174 2.30 -20.14 -8.10
CA LEU A 174 1.68 -21.35 -8.65
C LEU A 174 2.22 -22.60 -7.98
N PHE A 175 3.53 -22.67 -7.75
CA PHE A 175 4.16 -23.80 -7.07
C PHE A 175 3.73 -23.90 -5.59
N ILE A 176 3.71 -22.79 -4.84
CA ILE A 176 3.18 -22.76 -3.46
C ILE A 176 1.72 -23.22 -3.46
N THR A 177 0.90 -22.74 -4.42
CA THR A 177 -0.51 -23.16 -4.53
C THR A 177 -0.62 -24.68 -4.74
N TYR A 178 0.18 -25.24 -5.64
CA TYR A 178 0.21 -26.69 -5.87
C TYR A 178 0.57 -27.45 -4.59
N CYS A 179 1.61 -27.01 -3.88
CA CYS A 179 2.04 -27.66 -2.63
C CYS A 179 0.96 -27.55 -1.54
N VAL A 180 0.35 -26.40 -1.35
CA VAL A 180 -0.76 -26.23 -0.38
C VAL A 180 -1.92 -27.18 -0.71
N LEU A 181 -2.33 -27.26 -1.98
CA LEU A 181 -3.45 -28.11 -2.39
C LEU A 181 -3.15 -29.62 -2.28
N THR A 182 -1.88 -30.03 -2.30
CA THR A 182 -1.49 -31.45 -2.28
C THR A 182 -0.98 -31.91 -0.93
N GLN A 183 -0.49 -31.02 -0.06
CA GLN A 183 0.13 -31.40 1.21
C GLN A 183 -0.68 -30.95 2.45
N VAL A 184 -1.60 -29.97 2.29
CA VAL A 184 -2.46 -29.50 3.37
C VAL A 184 -3.84 -30.13 3.22
N ASP A 185 -4.43 -30.59 4.32
CA ASP A 185 -5.82 -31.09 4.35
C ASP A 185 -6.82 -29.92 4.26
N VAL A 186 -6.86 -29.27 3.08
CA VAL A 186 -7.75 -28.15 2.83
C VAL A 186 -9.23 -28.49 3.09
N PRO A 187 -9.76 -29.66 2.65
CA PRO A 187 -11.13 -30.05 2.95
C PRO A 187 -11.41 -30.15 4.45
N GLY A 188 -10.48 -30.74 5.23
CA GLY A 188 -10.60 -30.84 6.69
C GLY A 188 -10.59 -29.46 7.38
N LEU A 189 -9.69 -28.57 6.97
CA LEU A 189 -9.63 -27.19 7.50
C LEU A 189 -10.91 -26.38 7.22
N ILE A 190 -11.52 -26.58 6.05
CA ILE A 190 -12.74 -25.86 5.66
C ILE A 190 -13.97 -26.45 6.37
N SER A 191 -14.10 -27.78 6.40
CA SER A 191 -15.26 -28.46 7.00
C SER A 191 -15.30 -28.33 8.53
N GLY A 192 -14.13 -28.20 9.18
CA GLY A 192 -14.00 -28.00 10.62
C GLY A 192 -14.18 -26.54 11.09
N SER A 193 -14.42 -25.60 10.16
CA SER A 193 -14.48 -24.17 10.48
C SER A 193 -15.74 -23.80 11.28
N SER A 194 -15.57 -23.06 12.38
CA SER A 194 -16.58 -22.43 13.20
C SER A 194 -16.61 -20.92 13.02
N PHE A 195 -17.78 -20.30 13.15
CA PHE A 195 -17.92 -18.86 12.99
C PHE A 195 -17.67 -18.10 14.29
N ALA A 196 -16.73 -17.16 14.26
CA ALA A 196 -16.49 -16.21 15.34
C ALA A 196 -16.60 -14.77 14.80
N PHE A 197 -17.68 -14.05 15.14
CA PHE A 197 -17.98 -12.73 14.57
C PHE A 197 -16.84 -11.72 14.74
N PRO A 198 -16.19 -11.55 15.91
CA PRO A 198 -15.07 -10.59 16.04
C PRO A 198 -13.88 -10.93 15.16
N ALA A 199 -13.51 -12.21 15.06
CA ALA A 199 -12.41 -12.66 14.24
C ALA A 199 -12.72 -12.51 12.73
N PHE A 200 -13.94 -12.82 12.33
CA PHE A 200 -14.43 -12.58 10.96
C PHE A 200 -14.36 -11.10 10.57
N LEU A 201 -14.80 -10.21 11.46
CA LEU A 201 -14.73 -8.78 11.22
C LEU A 201 -13.27 -8.27 11.18
N SER A 202 -12.38 -8.86 11.99
CA SER A 202 -10.94 -8.59 11.94
C SER A 202 -10.34 -9.00 10.59
N ALA A 203 -10.74 -10.15 10.02
CA ALA A 203 -10.31 -10.57 8.69
C ALA A 203 -10.75 -9.58 7.61
N ILE A 204 -11.98 -9.07 7.69
CA ILE A 204 -12.46 -7.99 6.80
C ILE A 204 -11.58 -6.74 6.97
N ALA A 205 -11.35 -6.30 8.21
CA ALA A 205 -10.56 -5.09 8.49
C ALA A 205 -9.12 -5.18 7.96
N LEU A 206 -8.46 -6.34 8.09
CA LEU A 206 -7.12 -6.58 7.56
C LEU A 206 -7.07 -6.36 6.04
N SER A 207 -7.94 -7.01 5.30
CA SER A 207 -7.94 -6.89 3.84
C SER A 207 -8.46 -5.54 3.34
N VAL A 208 -9.40 -4.88 4.03
CA VAL A 208 -9.74 -3.47 3.76
C VAL A 208 -8.53 -2.58 3.97
N GLY A 209 -7.82 -2.75 5.10
CA GLY A 209 -6.60 -2.00 5.43
C GLY A 209 -5.52 -2.19 4.37
N TRP A 210 -5.28 -3.44 3.95
CA TRP A 210 -4.36 -3.76 2.87
C TRP A 210 -4.66 -2.99 1.59
N GLN A 211 -5.90 -3.04 1.11
CA GLN A 211 -6.33 -2.37 -0.12
C GLN A 211 -6.28 -0.84 0.00
N LEU A 212 -6.69 -0.29 1.15
CA LEU A 212 -6.67 1.15 1.38
C LEU A 212 -5.25 1.74 1.35
N THR A 213 -4.23 0.97 1.73
CA THR A 213 -2.85 1.44 1.71
C THR A 213 -2.31 1.70 0.30
N TYR A 214 -2.94 1.18 -0.74
CA TYR A 214 -2.65 1.54 -2.12
C TYR A 214 -3.26 2.88 -2.55
N GLY A 215 -4.35 3.31 -1.91
CA GLY A 215 -5.07 4.55 -2.22
C GLY A 215 -4.17 5.77 -2.37
N PRO A 216 -3.23 6.04 -1.43
CA PRO A 216 -2.36 7.22 -1.48
C PRO A 216 -1.40 7.31 -2.66
N TYR A 217 -1.23 6.25 -3.44
CA TYR A 217 -0.29 6.24 -4.56
C TYR A 217 -0.76 5.47 -5.80
N VAL A 218 -1.98 4.94 -5.80
CA VAL A 218 -2.49 4.17 -6.94
C VAL A 218 -2.57 5.02 -8.22
N ALA A 219 -2.90 6.30 -8.11
CA ALA A 219 -2.93 7.20 -9.26
C ALA A 219 -1.54 7.59 -9.77
N ASP A 220 -0.47 7.40 -9.00
CA ASP A 220 0.91 7.63 -9.47
C ASP A 220 1.25 6.76 -10.68
N TYR A 221 0.61 5.61 -10.80
CA TYR A 221 0.76 4.70 -11.93
C TYR A 221 -0.29 4.94 -13.03
N SER A 222 -1.55 5.17 -12.68
CA SER A 222 -2.61 5.37 -13.66
C SER A 222 -2.56 6.76 -14.34
N ARG A 223 -1.86 7.75 -13.77
CA ARG A 223 -1.67 9.09 -14.35
C ARG A 223 -0.95 9.10 -15.70
N TYR A 224 -0.23 8.02 -16.02
CA TYR A 224 0.46 7.85 -17.31
C TYR A 224 -0.47 7.37 -18.42
N LEU A 225 -1.68 6.90 -18.09
CA LEU A 225 -2.66 6.52 -19.11
C LEU A 225 -3.14 7.75 -19.89
N PRO A 226 -3.46 7.60 -21.20
CA PRO A 226 -4.04 8.69 -21.99
C PRO A 226 -5.25 9.31 -21.30
N ARG A 227 -5.41 10.64 -21.38
CA ARG A 227 -6.54 11.36 -20.79
C ARG A 227 -7.89 10.86 -21.31
N SER A 228 -7.94 10.42 -22.57
CA SER A 228 -9.12 9.82 -23.18
C SER A 228 -9.51 8.45 -22.61
N THR A 229 -8.72 7.89 -21.69
CA THR A 229 -9.02 6.61 -21.07
C THR A 229 -10.26 6.72 -20.18
N PRO A 230 -11.32 5.94 -20.43
CA PRO A 230 -12.52 5.98 -19.61
C PRO A 230 -12.22 5.61 -18.16
N ALA A 231 -12.69 6.42 -17.20
CA ALA A 231 -12.53 6.20 -15.77
C ALA A 231 -13.02 4.79 -15.35
N SER A 232 -14.13 4.33 -15.95
CA SER A 232 -14.67 2.98 -15.68
C SER A 232 -13.71 1.86 -16.08
N LYS A 233 -12.97 2.00 -17.19
CA LYS A 233 -11.97 1.00 -17.59
C LYS A 233 -10.79 0.97 -16.62
N THR A 234 -10.28 2.14 -16.22
CA THR A 234 -9.23 2.22 -15.21
C THR A 234 -9.69 1.60 -13.90
N PHE A 235 -10.91 1.92 -13.46
CA PHE A 235 -11.53 1.34 -12.27
C PHE A 235 -11.53 -0.20 -12.33
N TRP A 236 -12.16 -0.80 -13.33
CA TRP A 236 -12.36 -2.26 -13.37
C TRP A 236 -11.06 -3.04 -13.54
N PHE A 237 -10.09 -2.53 -14.29
CA PHE A 237 -8.79 -3.20 -14.41
C PHE A 237 -7.97 -3.08 -13.13
N THR A 238 -8.00 -1.94 -12.42
CA THR A 238 -7.36 -1.80 -11.11
C THR A 238 -8.02 -2.69 -10.08
N PHE A 239 -9.36 -2.64 -9.98
CA PHE A 239 -10.15 -3.47 -9.06
C PHE A 239 -9.89 -4.95 -9.28
N GLY A 240 -10.05 -5.44 -10.51
CA GLY A 240 -9.85 -6.85 -10.82
C GLY A 240 -8.44 -7.32 -10.53
N GLY A 241 -7.41 -6.56 -10.94
CA GLY A 241 -6.02 -6.91 -10.67
C GLY A 241 -5.72 -6.98 -9.18
N SER A 242 -6.12 -5.96 -8.43
CA SER A 242 -5.84 -5.89 -6.99
C SER A 242 -6.62 -6.94 -6.20
N VAL A 243 -7.93 -7.07 -6.41
CA VAL A 243 -8.78 -8.01 -5.66
C VAL A 243 -8.39 -9.46 -5.96
N ILE A 244 -8.18 -9.83 -7.21
CA ILE A 244 -7.82 -11.21 -7.56
C ILE A 244 -6.43 -11.56 -7.02
N GLY A 245 -5.45 -10.65 -7.17
CA GLY A 245 -4.09 -10.89 -6.68
C GLY A 245 -4.02 -11.01 -5.16
N SER A 246 -4.64 -10.08 -4.42
CA SER A 246 -4.67 -10.14 -2.96
C SER A 246 -5.49 -11.31 -2.45
N GLN A 247 -6.65 -11.60 -3.04
CA GLN A 247 -7.46 -12.73 -2.59
C GLN A 247 -6.75 -14.06 -2.78
N TRP A 248 -6.07 -14.26 -3.90
CA TRP A 248 -5.25 -15.45 -4.11
C TRP A 248 -4.17 -15.57 -3.03
N SER A 249 -3.37 -14.53 -2.83
CA SER A 249 -2.28 -14.52 -1.84
C SER A 249 -2.78 -14.71 -0.41
N MET A 250 -3.84 -14.00 -0.04
CA MET A 250 -4.41 -14.08 1.30
C MET A 250 -5.13 -15.40 1.56
N THR A 251 -5.76 -16.02 0.54
CA THR A 251 -6.33 -17.36 0.65
C THR A 251 -5.24 -18.39 0.94
N LEU A 252 -4.11 -18.34 0.21
CA LEU A 252 -2.95 -19.18 0.53
C LEU A 252 -2.47 -18.93 1.96
N GLY A 253 -2.39 -17.67 2.38
CA GLY A 253 -2.00 -17.30 3.73
C GLY A 253 -2.94 -17.85 4.80
N ALA A 254 -4.24 -17.75 4.60
CA ALA A 254 -5.23 -18.30 5.53
C ALA A 254 -5.13 -19.83 5.64
N LEU A 255 -4.91 -20.54 4.53
CA LEU A 255 -4.73 -22.01 4.54
C LEU A 255 -3.42 -22.41 5.20
N ILE A 256 -2.32 -21.71 4.89
CA ILE A 256 -1.00 -21.92 5.50
C ILE A 256 -1.06 -21.66 7.02
N GLY A 257 -1.67 -20.54 7.42
CA GLY A 257 -1.86 -20.20 8.83
C GLY A 257 -2.73 -21.22 9.56
N ALA A 258 -3.82 -21.70 8.93
CA ALA A 258 -4.68 -22.72 9.52
C ALA A 258 -3.96 -24.07 9.69
N ALA A 259 -3.20 -24.49 8.69
CA ALA A 259 -2.36 -25.69 8.79
C ALA A 259 -1.36 -25.56 9.96
N ALA A 260 -0.66 -24.43 10.05
CA ALA A 260 0.30 -24.17 11.12
C ALA A 260 -0.33 -24.22 12.52
N MET A 261 -1.56 -23.74 12.68
CA MET A 261 -2.27 -23.75 13.98
C MET A 261 -2.72 -25.17 14.42
N THR A 262 -2.83 -26.13 13.48
CA THR A 262 -3.14 -27.53 13.81
C THR A 262 -1.91 -28.35 14.21
N GLU A 263 -0.71 -27.87 13.90
CA GLU A 263 0.55 -28.54 14.23
C GLU A 263 1.00 -28.19 15.64
N SER A 264 1.66 -29.12 16.32
CA SER A 264 2.12 -28.96 17.70
C SER A 264 3.33 -28.04 17.88
N GLY A 265 3.71 -27.29 16.86
CA GLY A 265 4.83 -26.34 16.89
C GLY A 265 4.44 -25.02 16.21
N ASN A 266 4.83 -23.89 16.82
CA ASN A 266 4.53 -22.53 16.32
C ASN A 266 5.54 -22.05 15.26
N LEU A 267 6.05 -22.93 14.38
CA LEU A 267 7.10 -22.57 13.42
C LEU A 267 6.69 -21.37 12.53
N PHE A 268 5.42 -21.33 12.10
CA PHE A 268 4.93 -20.17 11.30
C PHE A 268 4.95 -18.87 12.11
N VAL A 269 4.62 -18.92 13.41
CA VAL A 269 4.64 -17.72 14.26
C VAL A 269 6.08 -17.21 14.44
N GLU A 270 7.04 -18.12 14.58
CA GLU A 270 8.46 -17.81 14.78
C GLU A 270 9.14 -17.39 13.46
N ASN A 271 8.87 -18.11 12.36
CA ASN A 271 9.50 -17.87 11.06
C ASN A 271 8.57 -18.24 9.89
N GLN A 272 7.88 -17.24 9.36
CA GLN A 272 6.90 -17.40 8.29
C GLN A 272 7.51 -17.98 7.01
N VAL A 273 8.73 -17.57 6.70
CA VAL A 273 9.42 -18.01 5.47
C VAL A 273 9.94 -19.44 5.59
N ALA A 274 10.40 -19.84 6.77
CA ALA A 274 10.81 -21.22 7.03
C ALA A 274 9.63 -22.17 6.85
N TYR A 275 8.48 -21.84 7.43
CA TYR A 275 7.27 -22.66 7.34
C TYR A 275 6.78 -22.81 5.88
N VAL A 276 6.81 -21.72 5.08
CA VAL A 276 6.53 -21.82 3.64
C VAL A 276 7.55 -22.72 2.95
N GLY A 277 8.81 -22.68 3.35
CA GLY A 277 9.85 -23.59 2.88
C GLY A 277 9.56 -25.07 3.17
N ASP A 278 9.01 -25.37 4.35
CA ASP A 278 8.62 -26.73 4.71
C ASP A 278 7.42 -27.22 3.90
N ILE A 279 6.39 -26.38 3.72
CA ILE A 279 5.21 -26.69 2.86
C ILE A 279 5.63 -27.03 1.43
N VAL A 280 6.65 -26.38 0.87
CA VAL A 280 7.11 -26.69 -0.50
C VAL A 280 8.06 -27.90 -0.57
N GLY A 281 8.24 -28.63 0.54
CA GLY A 281 9.00 -29.87 0.60
C GLY A 281 10.47 -29.71 0.97
N GLY A 282 10.89 -28.57 1.46
CA GLY A 282 12.25 -28.33 1.94
C GLY A 282 13.33 -28.33 0.84
N GLY A 283 14.59 -28.42 1.24
CA GLY A 283 15.74 -28.61 0.34
C GLY A 283 15.84 -27.58 -0.79
N VAL A 284 16.04 -28.04 -2.01
CA VAL A 284 16.21 -27.20 -3.20
C VAL A 284 14.93 -26.39 -3.51
N PHE A 285 13.77 -26.95 -3.29
CA PHE A 285 12.50 -26.26 -3.55
C PHE A 285 12.30 -25.07 -2.59
N ALA A 286 12.59 -25.26 -1.31
CA ALA A 286 12.59 -24.16 -0.34
C ALA A 286 13.59 -23.07 -0.71
N LEU A 287 14.82 -23.45 -1.09
CA LEU A 287 15.84 -22.48 -1.55
C LEU A 287 15.37 -21.66 -2.73
N LEU A 288 14.73 -22.28 -3.72
CA LEU A 288 14.17 -21.56 -4.87
C LEU A 288 13.08 -20.56 -4.44
N ILE A 289 12.19 -20.95 -3.52
CA ILE A 289 11.15 -20.06 -2.99
C ILE A 289 11.77 -18.91 -2.18
N PHE A 290 12.80 -19.16 -1.37
CA PHE A 290 13.51 -18.09 -0.64
C PHE A 290 14.14 -17.07 -1.58
N ILE A 291 14.73 -17.51 -2.69
CA ILE A 291 15.25 -16.63 -3.74
C ILE A 291 14.13 -15.82 -4.40
N VAL A 292 12.99 -16.45 -4.71
CA VAL A 292 11.82 -15.77 -5.29
C VAL A 292 11.29 -14.69 -4.33
N ILE A 293 11.16 -15.00 -3.04
CA ILE A 293 10.75 -14.06 -2.00
C ILE A 293 11.73 -12.88 -1.95
N LEU A 294 13.04 -13.17 -1.92
CA LEU A 294 14.08 -12.16 -1.84
C LEU A 294 14.02 -11.21 -3.05
N LEU A 295 13.93 -11.72 -4.28
CA LEU A 295 13.86 -10.92 -5.50
C LEU A 295 12.59 -10.06 -5.55
N GLY A 296 11.43 -10.64 -5.20
CA GLY A 296 10.16 -9.93 -5.15
C GLY A 296 10.18 -8.78 -4.13
N LYS A 297 10.64 -9.07 -2.93
CA LYS A 297 10.72 -8.07 -1.86
C LYS A 297 11.77 -7.00 -2.12
N LEU A 298 12.91 -7.35 -2.74
CA LEU A 298 13.92 -6.37 -3.12
C LEU A 298 13.38 -5.34 -4.10
N THR A 299 12.56 -5.78 -5.07
CA THR A 299 11.86 -4.88 -6.00
C THR A 299 10.91 -3.94 -5.24
N VAL A 300 10.01 -4.49 -4.42
CA VAL A 300 9.01 -3.71 -3.69
C VAL A 300 9.64 -2.76 -2.67
N ASN A 301 10.65 -3.23 -1.91
CA ASN A 301 11.32 -2.39 -0.91
C ASN A 301 12.09 -1.23 -1.55
N THR A 302 12.67 -1.45 -2.72
CA THR A 302 13.33 -0.38 -3.48
C THR A 302 12.32 0.67 -3.94
N LEU A 303 11.13 0.25 -4.41
CA LEU A 303 10.03 1.14 -4.77
C LEU A 303 9.49 1.89 -3.53
N ASN A 304 9.37 1.24 -2.38
CA ASN A 304 8.96 1.88 -1.14
C ASN A 304 9.96 2.97 -0.70
N ALA A 305 11.26 2.69 -0.78
CA ALA A 305 12.30 3.68 -0.46
C ALA A 305 12.24 4.88 -1.42
N TYR A 306 11.99 4.63 -2.71
CA TYR A 306 11.84 5.68 -3.70
C TYR A 306 10.54 6.49 -3.49
N GLY A 307 9.42 5.84 -3.22
CA GLY A 307 8.14 6.50 -2.92
C GLY A 307 8.21 7.38 -1.66
N ALA A 308 8.83 6.87 -0.59
CA ALA A 308 9.08 7.65 0.62
C ALA A 308 9.96 8.89 0.35
N PHE A 309 10.99 8.74 -0.50
CA PHE A 309 11.83 9.86 -0.93
C PHE A 309 11.00 10.91 -1.69
N ILE A 310 10.20 10.53 -2.68
CA ILE A 310 9.35 11.46 -3.46
C ILE A 310 8.35 12.20 -2.56
N CYS A 311 7.70 11.51 -1.64
CA CYS A 311 6.78 12.14 -0.68
C CYS A 311 7.51 13.10 0.26
N SER A 312 8.69 12.73 0.78
CA SER A 312 9.52 13.62 1.61
C SER A 312 9.95 14.86 0.85
N LEU A 313 10.31 14.69 -0.42
CA LEU A 313 10.65 15.77 -1.32
C LEU A 313 9.45 16.72 -1.56
N THR A 314 8.26 16.17 -1.77
CA THR A 314 7.02 16.94 -1.92
C THR A 314 6.75 17.80 -0.68
N ILE A 315 7.00 17.27 0.53
CA ILE A 315 6.91 18.03 1.79
C ILE A 315 7.90 19.19 1.81
N LEU A 316 9.17 18.94 1.50
CA LEU A 316 10.22 19.96 1.52
C LEU A 316 9.97 21.07 0.49
N THR A 317 9.58 20.70 -0.73
CA THR A 317 9.28 21.68 -1.79
C THR A 317 8.02 22.51 -1.52
N THR A 318 7.20 22.07 -0.56
CA THR A 318 6.09 22.91 -0.07
C THR A 318 6.59 24.15 0.67
N PHE A 319 7.79 24.15 1.26
CA PHE A 319 8.34 25.28 2.00
C PHE A 319 9.44 26.06 1.27
N GLY A 320 10.06 25.48 0.25
CA GLY A 320 11.23 26.04 -0.45
C GLY A 320 11.08 26.13 -1.97
N ASN A 321 12.03 26.81 -2.63
CA ASN A 321 12.13 26.83 -4.09
C ASN A 321 12.65 25.50 -4.63
N LYS A 322 12.06 25.07 -5.77
CA LYS A 322 12.32 23.77 -6.42
C LYS A 322 13.73 23.57 -6.99
N ASP A 323 14.57 24.62 -7.05
CA ASP A 323 15.57 24.78 -8.08
C ASP A 323 16.84 23.95 -8.00
N GLN A 324 17.09 23.13 -6.99
CA GLN A 324 18.24 22.21 -7.09
C GLN A 324 18.22 21.09 -6.03
N ILE A 325 17.59 19.96 -6.37
CA ILE A 325 17.89 18.75 -5.62
C ILE A 325 19.22 18.20 -6.14
N ARG A 326 20.27 18.43 -5.38
CA ARG A 326 21.59 17.88 -5.69
C ARG A 326 21.57 16.35 -5.65
N ARG A 327 22.35 15.68 -6.49
CA ARG A 327 22.42 14.20 -6.53
C ARG A 327 22.73 13.59 -5.15
N TRP A 328 23.55 14.25 -4.35
CA TRP A 328 23.89 13.77 -3.01
C TRP A 328 22.68 13.84 -2.04
N THR A 329 21.77 14.80 -2.20
CA THR A 329 20.56 14.89 -1.39
C THR A 329 19.70 13.64 -1.56
N ARG A 330 19.50 13.19 -2.82
CA ARG A 330 18.80 11.91 -3.10
C ARG A 330 19.48 10.73 -2.39
N THR A 331 20.81 10.64 -2.50
CA THR A 331 21.58 9.57 -1.85
C THR A 331 21.40 9.57 -0.35
N VAL A 332 21.52 10.73 0.30
CA VAL A 332 21.34 10.87 1.76
C VAL A 332 19.94 10.48 2.19
N PHE A 333 18.88 10.93 1.47
CA PHE A 333 17.50 10.57 1.78
C PHE A 333 17.25 9.07 1.65
N ILE A 334 17.69 8.45 0.55
CA ILE A 334 17.50 7.01 0.34
C ILE A 334 18.21 6.21 1.44
N VAL A 335 19.46 6.56 1.76
CA VAL A 335 20.23 5.88 2.82
C VAL A 335 19.55 6.07 4.18
N ALA A 336 19.08 7.28 4.50
CA ALA A 336 18.39 7.57 5.75
C ALA A 336 17.05 6.78 5.86
N ILE A 337 16.27 6.74 4.78
CA ILE A 337 15.00 5.98 4.73
C ILE A 337 15.27 4.48 4.91
N VAL A 338 16.27 3.93 4.21
CA VAL A 338 16.63 2.50 4.35
C VAL A 338 17.18 2.20 5.74
N ALA A 339 18.03 3.07 6.32
CA ALA A 339 18.52 2.90 7.68
C ALA A 339 17.37 2.92 8.71
N LEU A 340 16.41 3.84 8.57
CA LEU A 340 15.23 3.89 9.40
C LEU A 340 14.35 2.64 9.20
N THR A 341 14.19 2.17 7.96
CA THR A 341 13.49 0.92 7.64
C THR A 341 14.12 -0.28 8.36
N VAL A 342 15.45 -0.41 8.31
CA VAL A 342 16.17 -1.48 9.00
C VAL A 342 16.00 -1.38 10.51
N LEU A 343 16.12 -0.18 11.08
CA LEU A 343 15.91 0.04 12.51
C LEU A 343 14.51 -0.39 12.95
N VAL A 344 13.47 0.03 12.23
CA VAL A 344 12.08 -0.36 12.53
C VAL A 344 11.89 -1.87 12.37
N ALA A 345 12.49 -2.49 11.33
CA ALA A 345 12.44 -3.93 11.12
C ALA A 345 13.07 -4.71 12.28
N LEU A 346 14.23 -4.25 12.78
CA LEU A 346 14.91 -4.87 13.94
C LEU A 346 14.05 -4.79 15.21
N LEU A 347 13.42 -3.64 15.45
CA LEU A 347 12.55 -3.44 16.61
C LEU A 347 11.25 -4.26 16.53
N ALA A 348 10.71 -4.44 15.30
CA ALA A 348 9.45 -5.16 15.08
C ALA A 348 9.62 -6.68 14.96
N SER A 349 10.83 -7.18 14.74
CA SER A 349 11.08 -8.59 14.41
C SER A 349 10.75 -9.58 15.53
N ALA A 350 10.83 -9.17 16.80
CA ALA A 350 10.60 -10.06 17.95
C ALA A 350 9.14 -10.51 18.09
N ASP A 351 8.18 -9.67 17.71
CA ASP A 351 6.75 -9.96 17.69
C ASP A 351 6.16 -9.50 16.36
N PHE A 352 6.69 -10.07 15.26
CA PHE A 352 6.46 -9.60 13.93
C PHE A 352 4.99 -9.63 13.52
N LEU A 353 4.28 -10.73 13.79
CA LEU A 353 2.87 -10.86 13.34
C LEU A 353 1.95 -9.87 14.04
N ALA A 354 2.09 -9.68 15.35
CA ALA A 354 1.30 -8.70 16.09
C ALA A 354 1.64 -7.26 15.66
N ASN A 355 2.92 -6.95 15.48
CA ASN A 355 3.37 -5.65 14.99
C ASN A 355 2.85 -5.35 13.59
N PHE A 356 2.87 -6.35 12.70
CA PHE A 356 2.36 -6.18 11.33
C PHE A 356 0.83 -6.01 11.32
N LYS A 357 0.08 -6.81 12.10
CA LYS A 357 -1.36 -6.61 12.28
C LYS A 357 -1.68 -5.20 12.75
N ASN A 358 -1.03 -4.76 13.84
CA ASN A 358 -1.25 -3.43 14.41
C ASN A 358 -0.93 -2.32 13.39
N PHE A 359 0.13 -2.49 12.61
CA PHE A 359 0.50 -1.55 11.56
C PHE A 359 -0.57 -1.44 10.46
N VAL A 360 -1.05 -2.55 9.92
CA VAL A 360 -2.10 -2.55 8.88
C VAL A 360 -3.39 -1.89 9.40
N LEU A 361 -3.80 -2.22 10.63
CA LEU A 361 -5.01 -1.65 11.23
C LEU A 361 -4.84 -0.17 11.62
N ALA A 362 -3.64 0.26 12.01
CA ALA A 362 -3.34 1.67 12.22
C ALA A 362 -3.41 2.47 10.91
N LEU A 363 -2.92 1.90 9.81
CA LEU A 363 -3.07 2.50 8.49
C LEU A 363 -4.54 2.58 8.06
N LEU A 364 -5.33 1.53 8.31
CA LEU A 364 -6.78 1.56 8.09
C LEU A 364 -7.43 2.73 8.82
N MET A 365 -7.09 2.93 10.10
CA MET A 365 -7.62 4.02 10.92
C MET A 365 -7.33 5.40 10.33
N VAL A 366 -6.10 5.65 9.84
CA VAL A 366 -5.72 6.99 9.37
C VAL A 366 -6.05 7.23 7.89
N PHE A 367 -5.99 6.20 7.04
CA PHE A 367 -6.29 6.35 5.62
C PHE A 367 -7.78 6.27 5.30
N THR A 368 -8.61 5.69 6.15
CA THR A 368 -10.07 5.70 5.96
C THR A 368 -10.62 7.13 5.88
N PRO A 369 -10.40 8.03 6.86
CA PRO A 369 -10.89 9.41 6.75
C PRO A 369 -10.27 10.16 5.57
N TRP A 370 -8.97 9.96 5.27
CA TRP A 370 -8.34 10.59 4.12
C TRP A 370 -9.01 10.17 2.81
N SER A 371 -9.21 8.85 2.60
CA SER A 371 -9.88 8.33 1.40
C SER A 371 -11.29 8.87 1.26
N ILE A 372 -12.07 8.87 2.34
CA ILE A 372 -13.44 9.38 2.33
C ILE A 372 -13.49 10.87 1.96
N ILE A 373 -12.60 11.69 2.53
CA ILE A 373 -12.49 13.11 2.17
C ILE A 373 -12.16 13.28 0.69
N ASN A 374 -11.13 12.58 0.21
CA ASN A 374 -10.70 12.69 -1.19
C ASN A 374 -11.82 12.25 -2.16
N LEU A 375 -12.42 11.08 -1.94
CA LEU A 375 -13.46 10.56 -2.82
C LEU A 375 -14.74 11.40 -2.78
N THR A 376 -15.15 11.86 -1.60
CA THR A 376 -16.32 12.75 -1.43
C THR A 376 -16.09 14.07 -2.17
N ASP A 377 -14.90 14.65 -2.03
CA ASP A 377 -14.56 15.87 -2.74
C ASP A 377 -14.56 15.65 -4.25
N TYR A 378 -13.82 14.64 -4.72
CA TYR A 378 -13.64 14.38 -6.15
C TYR A 378 -14.98 14.10 -6.85
N TYR A 379 -15.80 13.19 -6.32
CA TYR A 379 -16.99 12.73 -7.02
C TYR A 379 -18.26 13.56 -6.72
N LEU A 380 -18.39 14.12 -5.52
CA LEU A 380 -19.64 14.76 -5.08
C LEU A 380 -19.56 16.30 -5.03
N ILE A 381 -18.42 16.84 -4.61
CA ILE A 381 -18.25 18.30 -4.46
C ILE A 381 -17.67 18.92 -5.71
N SER A 382 -16.45 18.54 -6.06
CA SER A 382 -15.71 19.10 -7.22
C SER A 382 -16.19 18.51 -8.54
N LYS A 383 -16.78 17.30 -8.53
CA LYS A 383 -17.31 16.61 -9.71
C LYS A 383 -16.25 16.57 -10.81
N ASP A 384 -15.07 16.03 -10.48
CA ASP A 384 -13.86 15.85 -11.30
C ASP A 384 -13.28 17.15 -11.93
N ARG A 385 -13.71 18.34 -11.45
CA ARG A 385 -13.27 19.65 -11.95
C ARG A 385 -12.25 20.27 -11.03
N PHE A 386 -11.02 20.44 -11.52
CA PHE A 386 -9.89 20.95 -10.74
C PHE A 386 -9.11 22.01 -11.51
N ASP A 387 -8.46 22.89 -10.77
CA ASP A 387 -7.50 23.85 -11.26
C ASP A 387 -6.10 23.30 -11.03
N ILE A 388 -5.52 22.66 -12.06
CA ILE A 388 -4.24 21.93 -11.94
C ILE A 388 -3.08 22.88 -11.58
N PRO A 389 -2.90 24.05 -12.23
CA PRO A 389 -1.90 25.04 -11.82
C PRO A 389 -2.00 25.44 -10.34
N ALA A 390 -3.21 25.59 -9.83
CA ALA A 390 -3.43 26.03 -8.45
C ALA A 390 -2.97 25.02 -7.38
N PHE A 391 -2.70 23.74 -7.73
CA PHE A 391 -2.07 22.79 -6.81
C PHE A 391 -0.65 23.17 -6.40
N TYR A 392 0.00 24.05 -7.15
CA TYR A 392 1.38 24.49 -6.90
C TYR A 392 1.47 25.93 -6.43
N ASP A 393 0.34 26.68 -6.37
CA ASP A 393 0.28 28.06 -5.92
C ASP A 393 -0.32 28.18 -4.51
N ARG A 394 0.49 28.58 -3.53
CA ARG A 394 0.06 28.78 -2.13
C ARG A 394 -0.97 29.90 -1.95
N HIS A 395 -1.06 30.81 -2.89
CA HIS A 395 -2.01 31.91 -2.93
C HIS A 395 -3.17 31.65 -3.89
N GLY A 396 -3.13 30.51 -4.55
CA GLY A 396 -4.14 30.07 -5.51
C GLY A 396 -5.45 29.61 -4.85
N ARG A 397 -6.30 29.04 -5.68
CA ARG A 397 -7.69 28.61 -5.36
C ARG A 397 -7.82 27.76 -4.11
N TYR A 398 -6.87 26.83 -3.87
CA TYR A 398 -6.95 25.88 -2.74
C TYR A 398 -6.35 26.42 -1.45
N GLY A 399 -5.63 27.50 -1.49
CA GLY A 399 -5.04 28.17 -0.34
C GLY A 399 -4.01 27.33 0.44
N LYS A 400 -3.59 27.84 1.57
CA LYS A 400 -2.59 27.16 2.43
C LYS A 400 -3.21 26.05 3.28
N TRP A 401 -4.37 26.31 3.87
CA TRP A 401 -5.04 25.45 4.85
C TRP A 401 -6.53 25.38 4.56
N ASN A 402 -7.10 24.18 4.50
CA ASN A 402 -8.54 23.98 4.54
C ASN A 402 -8.92 23.38 5.91
N TRP A 403 -9.25 24.24 6.84
CA TRP A 403 -9.58 23.85 8.22
C TRP A 403 -10.81 22.95 8.32
N ARG A 404 -11.77 23.06 7.39
CA ARG A 404 -12.94 22.18 7.36
C ARG A 404 -12.55 20.74 7.05
N ALA A 405 -11.67 20.54 6.08
CA ALA A 405 -11.14 19.22 5.75
C ALA A 405 -10.27 18.65 6.88
N LEU A 406 -9.38 19.48 7.45
CA LEU A 406 -8.52 19.08 8.57
C LEU A 406 -9.32 18.71 9.81
N LEU A 407 -10.38 19.46 10.13
CA LEU A 407 -11.29 19.16 11.24
C LEU A 407 -12.04 17.85 10.98
N SER A 408 -12.56 17.66 9.76
CA SER A 408 -13.23 16.42 9.36
C SER A 408 -12.31 15.22 9.48
N TYR A 409 -11.05 15.38 9.07
CA TYR A 409 -10.02 14.36 9.18
C TYR A 409 -9.70 14.02 10.65
N ALA A 410 -9.42 15.04 11.47
CA ALA A 410 -9.08 14.86 12.88
C ALA A 410 -10.22 14.18 13.66
N ILE A 411 -11.48 14.61 13.45
CA ILE A 411 -12.65 14.00 14.06
C ILE A 411 -12.84 12.57 13.51
N GLY A 412 -12.66 12.37 12.19
CA GLY A 412 -12.77 11.07 11.55
C GLY A 412 -11.77 10.04 12.08
N VAL A 413 -10.55 10.46 12.42
CA VAL A 413 -9.56 9.61 13.10
C VAL A 413 -9.95 9.42 14.57
N GLY A 414 -10.26 10.50 15.30
CA GLY A 414 -10.51 10.46 16.74
C GLY A 414 -11.75 9.65 17.13
N ILE A 415 -12.82 9.71 16.34
CA ILE A 415 -14.08 8.98 16.62
C ILE A 415 -13.90 7.45 16.52
N GLN A 416 -12.87 6.96 15.88
CA GLN A 416 -12.56 5.55 15.78
C GLN A 416 -12.00 4.99 17.09
N VAL A 417 -11.30 5.80 17.89
CA VAL A 417 -10.58 5.37 19.10
C VAL A 417 -11.44 4.57 20.08
N PRO A 418 -12.70 4.94 20.41
CA PRO A 418 -13.54 4.16 21.33
C PRO A 418 -13.89 2.75 20.81
N PHE A 419 -13.75 2.48 19.52
CA PHE A 419 -14.14 1.24 18.84
C PHE A 419 -12.95 0.38 18.40
N LEU A 420 -11.72 0.82 18.64
CA LEU A 420 -10.50 0.10 18.25
C LEU A 420 -10.26 -1.14 19.13
N ALA A 421 -9.92 -2.28 18.51
CA ALA A 421 -9.47 -3.49 19.17
C ALA A 421 -8.06 -3.87 18.66
N GLN A 422 -7.05 -3.19 19.21
CA GLN A 422 -5.64 -3.43 18.91
C GLN A 422 -4.96 -4.14 20.08
N SER A 423 -3.81 -4.78 19.85
CA SER A 423 -3.09 -5.47 20.91
C SER A 423 -2.56 -4.52 22.02
N PHE A 424 -2.26 -3.27 21.66
CA PHE A 424 -1.78 -2.25 22.59
C PHE A 424 -2.88 -1.35 23.16
N TYR A 425 -4.10 -1.39 22.58
CA TYR A 425 -5.22 -0.56 23.05
C TYR A 425 -6.56 -1.19 22.67
N THR A 426 -7.46 -1.29 23.64
CA THR A 426 -8.85 -1.72 23.44
C THR A 426 -9.80 -0.60 23.89
N GLY A 427 -10.59 -0.10 22.97
CA GLY A 427 -11.54 0.98 23.22
C GLY A 427 -12.68 0.56 24.14
N PRO A 428 -13.28 1.50 24.91
CA PRO A 428 -14.31 1.19 25.91
C PRO A 428 -15.62 0.62 25.33
N LEU A 429 -15.86 0.79 24.04
CA LEU A 429 -17.07 0.27 23.38
C LEU A 429 -16.89 -1.12 22.80
N VAL A 430 -15.66 -1.62 22.66
CA VAL A 430 -15.36 -2.95 22.10
C VAL A 430 -16.02 -4.07 22.88
N ALA A 431 -15.95 -4.03 24.21
CA ALA A 431 -16.58 -5.05 25.06
C ALA A 431 -18.11 -5.11 24.85
N LYS A 432 -18.78 -3.97 24.66
CA LYS A 432 -20.22 -3.90 24.38
C LYS A 432 -20.59 -4.45 23.01
N LEU A 433 -19.62 -4.54 22.09
CA LEU A 433 -19.75 -5.08 20.74
C LEU A 433 -19.28 -6.53 20.63
N GLY A 434 -19.17 -7.23 21.78
CA GLY A 434 -18.73 -8.62 21.81
C GLY A 434 -17.27 -8.84 21.39
N GLY A 435 -16.41 -7.81 21.54
CA GLY A 435 -15.00 -7.86 21.12
C GLY A 435 -14.72 -7.42 19.68
N ALA A 436 -15.74 -6.99 18.94
CA ALA A 436 -15.62 -6.60 17.54
C ALA A 436 -15.03 -5.19 17.36
N ASP A 437 -14.09 -5.04 16.43
CA ASP A 437 -13.59 -3.75 15.95
C ASP A 437 -14.43 -3.25 14.77
N ILE A 438 -15.21 -2.20 15.01
CA ILE A 438 -15.99 -1.51 13.97
C ILE A 438 -15.48 -0.09 13.71
N SER A 439 -14.28 0.24 14.21
CA SER A 439 -13.71 1.58 14.18
C SER A 439 -13.73 2.20 12.79
N TRP A 440 -13.26 1.48 11.79
CA TRP A 440 -13.17 1.93 10.41
C TRP A 440 -14.57 2.21 9.78
N LEU A 441 -15.60 1.44 10.14
CA LEU A 441 -16.98 1.70 9.68
C LEU A 441 -17.50 3.01 10.25
N VAL A 442 -17.28 3.25 11.54
CA VAL A 442 -17.61 4.52 12.21
C VAL A 442 -16.84 5.67 11.57
N GLY A 443 -15.55 5.46 11.30
CA GLY A 443 -14.68 6.41 10.60
C GLY A 443 -15.22 6.81 9.23
N ILE A 444 -15.66 5.85 8.41
CA ILE A 444 -16.28 6.11 7.10
C ILE A 444 -17.51 7.02 7.24
N VAL A 445 -18.47 6.60 8.05
CA VAL A 445 -19.76 7.29 8.15
C VAL A 445 -19.59 8.70 8.69
N VAL A 446 -18.90 8.85 9.81
CA VAL A 446 -18.73 10.16 10.46
C VAL A 446 -17.93 11.11 9.59
N THR A 447 -16.83 10.65 8.98
CA THR A 447 -16.02 11.49 8.09
C THR A 447 -16.81 11.94 6.87
N PHE A 448 -17.55 11.03 6.24
CA PHE A 448 -18.38 11.35 5.09
C PHE A 448 -19.41 12.45 5.41
N VAL A 449 -20.23 12.22 6.44
CA VAL A 449 -21.28 13.17 6.83
C VAL A 449 -20.68 14.53 7.18
N LEU A 450 -19.66 14.52 8.02
CA LEU A 450 -19.04 15.77 8.51
C LEU A 450 -18.41 16.55 7.35
N TYR A 451 -17.59 15.91 6.52
CA TYR A 451 -16.94 16.56 5.39
C TYR A 451 -17.95 17.10 4.39
N TYR A 452 -18.94 16.28 3.99
CA TYR A 452 -19.98 16.68 3.05
C TYR A 452 -20.76 17.91 3.55
N VAL A 453 -21.20 17.90 4.81
CA VAL A 453 -21.97 19.01 5.40
C VAL A 453 -21.13 20.29 5.46
N LEU A 454 -19.86 20.20 5.86
CA LEU A 454 -18.98 21.37 6.02
C LEU A 454 -18.52 21.97 4.69
N ILE A 455 -18.43 21.16 3.61
CA ILE A 455 -17.81 21.59 2.36
C ILE A 455 -18.84 21.88 1.24
N ARG A 456 -20.02 21.23 1.22
CA ARG A 456 -20.98 21.30 0.10
C ARG A 456 -21.30 22.74 -0.38
N ASN A 457 -21.31 23.72 0.50
CA ASN A 457 -21.59 25.12 0.19
C ASN A 457 -20.31 26.00 0.12
N HIS A 458 -19.12 25.40 0.23
CA HIS A 458 -17.84 26.09 0.29
C HIS A 458 -16.82 25.49 -0.68
N GLY A 459 -17.29 24.67 -1.62
CA GLY A 459 -16.45 24.10 -2.65
C GLY A 459 -15.85 25.16 -3.56
N VAL A 460 -14.57 25.02 -3.87
CA VAL A 460 -13.80 25.98 -4.69
C VAL A 460 -13.55 25.44 -6.10
N ALA A 461 -14.31 24.45 -6.55
CA ALA A 461 -14.15 23.85 -7.88
C ALA A 461 -14.35 24.90 -8.99
N PRO A 462 -13.55 24.86 -10.06
CA PRO A 462 -13.78 25.67 -11.24
C PRO A 462 -15.01 25.17 -12.03
N ARG A 463 -15.47 25.94 -13.03
CA ARG A 463 -16.56 25.50 -13.92
C ARG A 463 -16.16 24.29 -14.76
N GLU A 464 -14.89 24.26 -15.20
CA GLU A 464 -14.25 23.19 -15.98
C GLU A 464 -12.85 22.94 -15.41
N THR A 465 -12.27 21.77 -15.68
CA THR A 465 -10.88 21.50 -15.27
C THR A 465 -9.92 22.41 -16.04
N ILE A 466 -9.09 23.14 -15.29
CA ILE A 466 -8.06 24.02 -15.82
C ILE A 466 -6.76 23.23 -15.87
N TYR A 467 -6.17 23.15 -17.06
CA TYR A 467 -4.86 22.53 -17.28
C TYR A 467 -3.79 23.61 -17.48
N PRO A 468 -2.52 23.35 -17.11
CA PRO A 468 -1.44 24.28 -17.41
C PRO A 468 -1.25 24.46 -18.91
N GLU A 469 -0.82 25.67 -19.33
CA GLU A 469 -0.47 25.93 -20.73
C GLU A 469 0.74 25.08 -21.17
N VAL A 470 0.78 24.73 -22.48
CA VAL A 470 1.82 23.83 -23.02
C VAL A 470 3.23 24.40 -22.79
N ASP A 471 3.38 25.73 -22.86
CA ASP A 471 4.66 26.42 -22.62
C ASP A 471 5.13 26.38 -21.15
N GLU A 472 4.22 26.30 -20.19
CA GLU A 472 4.55 26.15 -18.78
C GLU A 472 5.06 24.72 -18.47
N LEU A 473 4.50 23.72 -19.15
CA LEU A 473 4.93 22.32 -19.01
C LEU A 473 6.32 22.05 -19.61
N ALA A 474 6.76 22.85 -20.56
CA ALA A 474 8.09 22.75 -21.16
C ALA A 474 9.18 23.37 -20.28
N ARG A 475 8.81 24.26 -19.35
CA ARG A 475 9.74 24.96 -18.43
C ARG A 475 9.84 24.29 -17.04
N ALA A 476 8.93 23.39 -16.70
CA ALA A 476 8.92 22.60 -15.45
C ALA A 476 9.65 21.25 -15.63
#